data_9f53889f0a8af2da0046d9c230e824ae
#
_entry.id   9f53889f0a8af2da0046d9c230e824ae
#
_cell.length_a   1.000
_cell.length_b   1.000
_cell.length_c   1.000
_cell.angle_alpha   90.00
_cell.angle_beta   90.00
_cell.angle_gamma   90.00
#
_symmetry.space_group_name_H-M   'P 1'
#
loop_
_entity.id
_entity.type
_entity.pdbx_description
1 polymer ?
#
loop_
_entity_poly.entity_id
_entity_poly.type
_entity_poly.pdbx_seq_one_letter_code
_entity_poly.pdbx_strand_id
1 'polypeptide(L)'
;MQDRVPLYPGRVKMTPVVGQENTFDMVRADEPTQEGTPLNKATLLKDATAAILGLPNTAVPDDAFLALALPAGKYAISVTVKSPGGRPMSGISLSGIVTAAGSTVVTDENGVGFGFSTSSPTTITADTSAFLDLTGTASVTLTPKEKIVNEAEIVCKRGSATKATFSASKTVKFSPDVSEYDASAIGGGENGKPGTGSQKRGTYSAAGGDGGKAGGVLNLGKQPYTYPDAISLVVGAVGGVSKIGEASTPAGVPGGKGAKYTYSSQIDNPIAATAGSDTSGFLYPPTQVGGSGGGGGAYITEGGKPVKPAAGGLPGGGHGEELGMPYKTDGTKPGAGGGGAQATLSGEAGNLSPGTAGKGVAGLVGIMWRYK
;
A
#
# COMPACT_ATOMS: atom_id res chain seq x y z
N MET A 1 -47.19 23.69 21.87
CA MET A 1 -46.65 23.04 23.08
C MET A 1 -47.09 23.84 24.29
N GLN A 2 -47.40 23.18 25.37
CA GLN A 2 -47.84 23.79 26.61
C GLN A 2 -46.79 23.50 27.69
N ASP A 3 -46.40 24.53 28.42
CA ASP A 3 -45.41 24.36 29.49
C ASP A 3 -46.09 23.71 30.72
N ARG A 4 -45.31 22.91 31.45
CA ARG A 4 -45.73 22.32 32.70
C ARG A 4 -45.65 23.42 33.79
N VAL A 5 -46.74 23.63 34.50
CA VAL A 5 -46.82 24.58 35.61
C VAL A 5 -46.87 23.78 36.92
N PRO A 6 -45.75 23.70 37.67
CA PRO A 6 -45.68 23.00 38.94
C PRO A 6 -46.35 23.76 40.05
N LEU A 7 -47.14 23.11 40.90
CA LEU A 7 -47.69 23.69 42.13
C LEU A 7 -46.54 23.91 43.18
N TYR A 8 -45.63 22.97 43.23
CA TYR A 8 -44.45 23.03 44.11
C TYR A 8 -43.15 22.90 43.31
N PRO A 9 -42.62 24.00 42.75
CA PRO A 9 -41.41 23.97 41.94
C PRO A 9 -40.21 23.34 42.68
N GLY A 10 -39.53 22.40 42.04
CA GLY A 10 -38.33 21.74 42.58
C GLY A 10 -38.56 20.68 43.65
N ARG A 11 -39.82 20.37 44.01
CA ARG A 11 -40.13 19.30 44.96
C ARG A 11 -39.86 17.93 44.33
N VAL A 12 -39.13 17.06 45.07
CA VAL A 12 -38.81 15.69 44.70
C VAL A 12 -39.21 14.73 45.81
N LYS A 13 -39.59 13.54 45.49
CA LYS A 13 -39.76 12.39 46.40
C LYS A 13 -38.53 11.54 46.34
N MET A 14 -37.90 11.28 47.49
CA MET A 14 -36.80 10.35 47.60
C MET A 14 -37.27 9.03 48.20
N THR A 15 -36.98 7.94 47.54
CA THR A 15 -37.37 6.60 48.01
C THR A 15 -36.09 5.77 48.17
N PRO A 16 -35.84 5.19 49.35
CA PRO A 16 -34.61 4.37 49.55
C PRO A 16 -34.62 3.16 48.59
N VAL A 17 -33.47 2.89 47.98
CA VAL A 17 -33.29 1.70 47.16
C VAL A 17 -33.02 0.49 48.04
N VAL A 18 -33.86 -0.53 47.93
CA VAL A 18 -33.74 -1.74 48.76
C VAL A 18 -32.37 -2.43 48.52
N GLY A 19 -31.66 -2.67 49.62
CA GLY A 19 -30.36 -3.35 49.58
C GLY A 19 -29.17 -2.45 49.26
N GLN A 20 -29.32 -1.12 49.15
CA GLN A 20 -28.23 -0.18 48.94
C GLN A 20 -28.24 0.92 50.03
N GLU A 21 -27.24 0.92 50.89
CA GLU A 21 -27.10 1.96 51.91
C GLU A 21 -26.89 3.35 51.29
N ASN A 22 -27.55 4.37 51.82
CA ASN A 22 -27.47 5.76 51.41
C ASN A 22 -27.79 6.03 49.91
N THR A 23 -28.51 5.11 49.24
CA THR A 23 -28.93 5.26 47.86
C THR A 23 -30.45 5.48 47.83
N PHE A 24 -30.86 6.51 47.07
CA PHE A 24 -32.29 6.87 46.96
C PHE A 24 -32.65 7.08 45.50
N ASP A 25 -33.80 6.54 45.11
CA ASP A 25 -34.46 6.93 43.86
C ASP A 25 -35.11 8.29 44.05
N MET A 26 -34.83 9.22 43.14
CA MET A 26 -35.37 10.56 43.17
C MET A 26 -36.41 10.75 42.07
N VAL A 27 -37.64 10.93 42.46
CA VAL A 27 -38.75 11.15 41.53
C VAL A 27 -39.30 12.56 41.73
N ARG A 28 -39.61 13.21 40.62
CA ARG A 28 -40.25 14.52 40.63
C ARG A 28 -41.63 14.42 41.30
N ALA A 29 -41.89 15.31 42.30
CA ALA A 29 -43.12 15.33 43.07
C ALA A 29 -43.71 16.77 43.18
N ASP A 30 -43.61 17.51 42.10
CA ASP A 30 -43.96 18.93 42.02
C ASP A 30 -45.48 19.18 41.79
N GLU A 31 -46.31 18.15 41.80
CA GLU A 31 -47.77 18.20 41.70
C GLU A 31 -48.24 19.30 40.71
N PRO A 32 -48.14 19.09 39.40
CA PRO A 32 -48.41 20.14 38.44
C PRO A 32 -49.89 20.51 38.44
N THR A 33 -50.14 21.79 38.39
CA THR A 33 -51.48 22.35 38.14
C THR A 33 -51.85 22.20 36.65
N GLN A 34 -50.82 22.05 35.82
CA GLN A 34 -50.90 21.86 34.40
C GLN A 34 -49.76 20.96 33.93
N GLU A 35 -50.10 19.80 33.36
CA GLU A 35 -49.06 18.97 32.73
C GLU A 35 -48.58 19.59 31.44
N GLY A 36 -47.26 19.54 31.22
CA GLY A 36 -46.66 19.94 29.97
C GLY A 36 -46.98 18.98 28.83
N THR A 37 -46.89 19.44 27.62
CA THR A 37 -47.05 18.60 26.43
C THR A 37 -45.91 17.60 26.35
N PRO A 38 -46.13 16.26 26.34
CA PRO A 38 -45.09 15.27 26.19
C PRO A 38 -44.33 15.48 24.84
N LEU A 39 -43.00 15.46 24.85
CA LEU A 39 -42.18 15.46 23.64
C LEU A 39 -42.07 14.04 23.09
N ASN A 40 -43.11 13.60 22.42
CA ASN A 40 -43.18 12.28 21.78
C ASN A 40 -43.67 12.42 20.33
N LYS A 41 -43.68 11.32 19.58
CA LYS A 41 -44.15 11.29 18.20
C LYS A 41 -45.54 11.90 18.03
N ALA A 42 -46.50 11.54 18.88
CA ALA A 42 -47.90 11.99 18.78
C ALA A 42 -48.05 13.52 18.92
N THR A 43 -47.13 14.19 19.63
CA THR A 43 -47.16 15.64 19.82
C THR A 43 -46.31 16.39 18.82
N LEU A 44 -45.19 15.79 18.32
CA LEU A 44 -44.26 16.43 17.39
C LEU A 44 -44.60 16.16 15.91
N LEU A 45 -45.18 14.98 15.59
CA LEU A 45 -45.62 14.64 14.25
C LEU A 45 -46.90 13.88 14.28
N LYS A 46 -48.04 14.61 14.19
CA LYS A 46 -49.37 14.02 14.10
C LYS A 46 -49.55 13.24 12.79
N ASP A 47 -50.30 12.15 12.80
CA ASP A 47 -50.55 11.31 11.62
C ASP A 47 -51.17 12.12 10.46
N ALA A 48 -52.03 13.11 10.74
CA ALA A 48 -52.54 14.01 9.71
C ALA A 48 -51.47 14.86 9.06
N THR A 49 -50.47 15.34 9.83
CA THR A 49 -49.30 16.11 9.30
C THR A 49 -48.38 15.20 8.49
N ALA A 50 -48.15 13.97 8.96
CA ALA A 50 -47.41 12.97 8.20
C ALA A 50 -48.08 12.67 6.86
N ALA A 51 -49.42 12.49 6.84
CA ALA A 51 -50.17 12.24 5.61
C ALA A 51 -50.10 13.43 4.61
N ILE A 52 -50.14 14.68 5.08
CA ILE A 52 -49.99 15.88 4.24
C ILE A 52 -48.59 15.90 3.59
N LEU A 53 -47.58 15.47 4.32
CA LEU A 53 -46.21 15.37 3.81
C LEU A 53 -45.99 14.14 2.91
N GLY A 54 -47.00 13.28 2.76
CA GLY A 54 -46.91 12.00 2.04
C GLY A 54 -46.06 10.94 2.72
N LEU A 55 -46.00 11.01 4.07
CA LEU A 55 -45.25 10.08 4.91
C LEU A 55 -46.20 9.02 5.51
N PRO A 56 -45.71 7.81 5.82
CA PRO A 56 -46.50 6.79 6.52
C PRO A 56 -46.79 7.24 7.95
N ASN A 57 -47.86 6.69 8.57
CA ASN A 57 -48.21 6.96 9.96
C ASN A 57 -47.16 6.48 10.98
N THR A 58 -46.18 5.66 10.54
CA THR A 58 -45.05 5.22 11.33
C THR A 58 -43.86 6.20 11.30
N ALA A 59 -43.93 7.23 10.44
CA ALA A 59 -42.87 8.23 10.33
C ALA A 59 -42.57 8.94 11.65
N VAL A 60 -41.30 9.31 11.85
CA VAL A 60 -40.83 10.08 13.01
C VAL A 60 -40.60 11.55 12.63
N PRO A 61 -40.44 12.47 13.59
CA PRO A 61 -40.20 13.89 13.30
C PRO A 61 -39.03 14.14 12.32
N ASP A 62 -37.97 13.35 12.38
CA ASP A 62 -36.81 13.47 11.48
C ASP A 62 -37.20 13.20 10.03
N ASP A 63 -38.10 12.25 9.76
CA ASP A 63 -38.62 11.99 8.42
C ASP A 63 -39.40 13.21 7.88
N ALA A 64 -40.11 13.91 8.75
CA ALA A 64 -40.82 15.12 8.37
C ALA A 64 -39.88 16.28 8.05
N PHE A 65 -38.83 16.49 8.83
CA PHE A 65 -37.78 17.48 8.53
C PHE A 65 -37.07 17.15 7.21
N LEU A 66 -36.77 15.89 6.98
CA LEU A 66 -36.14 15.44 5.74
C LEU A 66 -37.08 15.66 4.55
N ALA A 67 -38.39 15.33 4.67
CA ALA A 67 -39.39 15.54 3.62
C ALA A 67 -39.58 17.01 3.25
N LEU A 68 -39.42 17.93 4.22
CA LEU A 68 -39.48 19.36 4.01
C LEU A 68 -38.17 19.92 3.42
N ALA A 69 -37.03 19.33 3.79
CA ALA A 69 -35.71 19.79 3.36
C ALA A 69 -35.30 19.28 1.96
N LEU A 70 -35.85 18.11 1.55
CA LEU A 70 -35.49 17.51 0.26
C LEU A 70 -36.37 18.09 -0.88
N PRO A 71 -35.76 18.68 -1.91
CA PRO A 71 -36.46 19.01 -3.13
C PRO A 71 -37.06 17.78 -3.80
N ALA A 72 -38.16 17.96 -4.54
CA ALA A 72 -38.72 16.88 -5.36
C ALA A 72 -37.66 16.29 -6.32
N GLY A 73 -37.66 14.98 -6.46
CA GLY A 73 -36.69 14.26 -7.30
C GLY A 73 -35.32 14.04 -6.66
N LYS A 74 -35.16 14.32 -5.36
CA LYS A 74 -33.98 13.89 -4.59
C LYS A 74 -34.32 12.81 -3.59
N TYR A 75 -33.44 11.84 -3.48
CA TYR A 75 -33.56 10.67 -2.63
C TYR A 75 -32.46 10.66 -1.59
N ALA A 76 -32.82 10.62 -0.30
CA ALA A 76 -31.87 10.44 0.79
C ALA A 76 -31.54 8.95 0.95
N ILE A 77 -30.27 8.62 1.02
CA ILE A 77 -29.81 7.23 1.07
C ILE A 77 -28.74 7.08 2.15
N SER A 78 -28.92 6.10 3.02
CA SER A 78 -27.95 5.63 4.01
C SER A 78 -27.39 4.29 3.53
N VAL A 79 -26.07 4.18 3.42
CA VAL A 79 -25.40 2.97 2.93
C VAL A 79 -24.47 2.44 3.99
N THR A 80 -24.66 1.19 4.40
CA THR A 80 -23.74 0.49 5.28
C THR A 80 -22.81 -0.38 4.45
N VAL A 81 -21.49 -0.20 4.60
CA VAL A 81 -20.47 -1.01 3.92
C VAL A 81 -19.84 -1.97 4.93
N LYS A 82 -19.84 -3.25 4.59
CA LYS A 82 -19.31 -4.32 5.43
C LYS A 82 -18.24 -5.14 4.69
N SER A 83 -17.26 -5.64 5.44
CA SER A 83 -16.31 -6.64 4.96
C SER A 83 -17.02 -7.98 4.70
N PRO A 84 -16.36 -8.95 4.04
CA PRO A 84 -16.87 -10.32 3.89
C PRO A 84 -17.20 -11.00 5.22
N GLY A 85 -16.51 -10.64 6.30
CA GLY A 85 -16.78 -11.11 7.67
C GLY A 85 -17.86 -10.33 8.41
N GLY A 86 -18.57 -9.42 7.73
CA GLY A 86 -19.68 -8.64 8.31
C GLY A 86 -19.26 -7.45 9.18
N ARG A 87 -17.97 -7.10 9.20
CA ARG A 87 -17.45 -5.97 10.00
C ARG A 87 -17.59 -4.65 9.25
N PRO A 88 -17.91 -3.53 9.95
CA PRO A 88 -18.02 -2.22 9.30
C PRO A 88 -16.72 -1.79 8.63
N MET A 89 -16.84 -1.11 7.48
CA MET A 89 -15.70 -0.59 6.73
C MET A 89 -15.75 0.94 6.63
N SER A 90 -14.89 1.61 7.38
CA SER A 90 -14.75 3.08 7.38
C SER A 90 -13.83 3.58 6.28
N GLY A 91 -14.01 4.85 5.90
CA GLY A 91 -13.16 5.51 4.92
C GLY A 91 -13.32 4.99 3.49
N ILE A 92 -14.45 4.34 3.17
CA ILE A 92 -14.78 3.86 1.82
C ILE A 92 -15.47 4.97 1.04
N SER A 93 -14.93 5.32 -0.11
CA SER A 93 -15.57 6.25 -1.03
C SER A 93 -16.75 5.58 -1.75
N LEU A 94 -17.89 6.27 -1.77
CA LEU A 94 -19.12 5.80 -2.41
C LEU A 94 -19.41 6.66 -3.65
N SER A 95 -19.66 6.01 -4.78
CA SER A 95 -20.18 6.64 -5.98
C SER A 95 -21.66 6.31 -6.17
N GLY A 96 -22.38 7.13 -6.95
CA GLY A 96 -23.84 7.03 -7.15
C GLY A 96 -24.66 7.84 -6.16
N ILE A 97 -24.05 8.33 -5.08
CA ILE A 97 -24.60 9.31 -4.15
C ILE A 97 -23.59 10.42 -3.86
N VAL A 98 -24.08 11.59 -3.49
CA VAL A 98 -23.25 12.76 -3.14
C VAL A 98 -23.72 13.36 -1.82
N THR A 99 -22.83 14.08 -1.13
CA THR A 99 -23.21 14.89 0.04
C THR A 99 -24.15 16.04 -0.36
N ALA A 100 -24.74 16.73 0.60
CA ALA A 100 -25.54 17.93 0.32
C ALA A 100 -24.76 19.02 -0.44
N ALA A 101 -23.44 19.09 -0.25
CA ALA A 101 -22.53 19.99 -0.95
C ALA A 101 -22.07 19.48 -2.33
N GLY A 102 -22.54 18.30 -2.77
CA GLY A 102 -22.13 17.69 -4.05
C GLY A 102 -20.79 16.96 -4.02
N SER A 103 -20.19 16.76 -2.85
CA SER A 103 -18.93 16.05 -2.68
C SER A 103 -19.12 14.54 -2.61
N THR A 104 -18.04 13.78 -2.80
CA THR A 104 -18.01 12.32 -2.61
C THR A 104 -18.42 11.95 -1.17
N VAL A 105 -19.29 10.96 -1.04
CA VAL A 105 -19.65 10.37 0.25
C VAL A 105 -18.56 9.39 0.66
N VAL A 106 -18.16 9.43 1.92
CA VAL A 106 -17.18 8.50 2.52
C VAL A 106 -17.81 7.90 3.78
N THR A 107 -17.63 6.60 3.99
CA THR A 107 -18.18 5.93 5.18
C THR A 107 -17.47 6.35 6.46
N ASP A 108 -18.24 6.50 7.53
CA ASP A 108 -17.77 6.81 8.89
C ASP A 108 -17.13 5.59 9.60
N GLU A 109 -16.84 5.71 10.88
CA GLU A 109 -16.26 4.65 11.72
C GLU A 109 -17.17 3.41 11.87
N ASN A 110 -18.47 3.58 11.70
CA ASN A 110 -19.48 2.51 11.72
C ASN A 110 -19.70 1.89 10.34
N GLY A 111 -18.96 2.32 9.33
CA GLY A 111 -19.10 1.88 7.95
C GLY A 111 -20.32 2.47 7.24
N VAL A 112 -20.90 3.56 7.76
CA VAL A 112 -22.11 4.18 7.22
C VAL A 112 -21.76 5.43 6.43
N GLY A 113 -22.26 5.50 5.18
CA GLY A 113 -22.19 6.70 4.34
C GLY A 113 -23.60 7.24 4.09
N PHE A 114 -23.81 8.54 4.29
CA PHE A 114 -25.09 9.20 4.02
C PHE A 114 -24.94 10.19 2.86
N GLY A 115 -25.89 10.12 1.93
CA GLY A 115 -25.87 11.02 0.76
C GLY A 115 -27.20 11.07 0.03
N PHE A 116 -27.17 11.73 -1.12
CA PHE A 116 -28.34 11.99 -1.95
C PHE A 116 -28.12 11.50 -3.37
N SER A 117 -29.18 10.98 -3.99
CA SER A 117 -29.22 10.66 -5.43
C SER A 117 -30.35 11.45 -6.10
N THR A 118 -30.21 11.70 -7.40
CA THR A 118 -31.27 12.24 -8.27
C THR A 118 -31.83 11.16 -9.20
N SER A 119 -31.37 9.92 -9.11
CA SER A 119 -31.75 8.81 -9.99
C SER A 119 -32.58 7.77 -9.24
N SER A 120 -33.55 7.21 -9.92
CA SER A 120 -34.33 6.06 -9.47
C SER A 120 -34.57 5.14 -10.67
N PRO A 121 -33.99 3.92 -10.74
CA PRO A 121 -33.11 3.31 -9.74
C PRO A 121 -31.74 3.97 -9.60
N THR A 122 -31.13 3.77 -8.44
CA THR A 122 -29.77 4.24 -8.14
C THR A 122 -28.85 3.05 -7.90
N THR A 123 -27.69 3.02 -8.55
CA THR A 123 -26.60 2.07 -8.24
C THR A 123 -25.52 2.77 -7.44
N ILE A 124 -25.24 2.24 -6.26
CA ILE A 124 -24.20 2.75 -5.37
C ILE A 124 -23.04 1.77 -5.37
N THR A 125 -21.83 2.29 -5.58
CA THR A 125 -20.61 1.49 -5.68
C THR A 125 -19.61 1.94 -4.62
N ALA A 126 -19.10 0.98 -3.86
CA ALA A 126 -18.02 1.17 -2.88
C ALA A 126 -16.66 0.96 -3.56
N ASP A 127 -15.75 1.92 -3.46
CA ASP A 127 -14.38 1.78 -3.96
C ASP A 127 -13.52 1.04 -2.94
N THR A 128 -13.21 -0.20 -3.26
CA THR A 128 -12.33 -1.07 -2.46
C THR A 128 -10.99 -1.35 -3.15
N SER A 129 -10.62 -0.60 -4.16
CA SER A 129 -9.42 -0.82 -4.98
C SER A 129 -8.09 -0.72 -4.22
N ALA A 130 -8.09 -0.02 -3.07
CA ALA A 130 -6.93 0.07 -2.18
C ALA A 130 -6.73 -1.17 -1.29
N PHE A 131 -7.73 -2.05 -1.19
CA PHE A 131 -7.71 -3.23 -0.33
C PHE A 131 -7.20 -4.45 -1.09
N LEU A 132 -6.13 -5.08 -0.60
CA LEU A 132 -5.50 -6.22 -1.28
C LEU A 132 -6.29 -7.52 -1.16
N ASP A 133 -7.04 -7.66 -0.10
CA ASP A 133 -7.80 -8.87 0.25
C ASP A 133 -9.23 -8.88 -0.28
N LEU A 134 -9.66 -7.79 -0.95
CA LEU A 134 -10.98 -7.66 -1.54
C LEU A 134 -10.96 -7.70 -3.08
N THR A 135 -12.09 -8.05 -3.68
CA THR A 135 -12.27 -7.94 -5.13
C THR A 135 -12.74 -6.54 -5.49
N GLY A 136 -11.95 -5.78 -6.22
CA GLY A 136 -12.26 -4.56 -6.96
C GLY A 136 -13.33 -3.66 -6.32
N THR A 137 -14.53 -3.66 -6.89
CA THR A 137 -15.66 -2.86 -6.44
C THR A 137 -16.83 -3.73 -6.01
N ALA A 138 -17.59 -3.27 -5.01
CA ALA A 138 -18.84 -3.86 -4.60
C ALA A 138 -19.98 -2.85 -4.80
N SER A 139 -21.15 -3.27 -5.25
CA SER A 139 -22.24 -2.36 -5.55
C SER A 139 -23.60 -2.93 -5.15
N VAL A 140 -24.55 -2.03 -4.90
CA VAL A 140 -25.96 -2.32 -4.69
C VAL A 140 -26.81 -1.39 -5.56
N THR A 141 -27.88 -1.91 -6.11
CA THR A 141 -28.89 -1.11 -6.83
C THR A 141 -30.20 -1.14 -6.05
N LEU A 142 -30.78 0.03 -5.81
CA LEU A 142 -32.08 0.17 -5.16
C LEU A 142 -32.96 1.13 -5.95
N THR A 143 -34.29 0.99 -5.77
CA THR A 143 -35.28 1.95 -6.27
C THR A 143 -35.73 2.81 -5.09
N PRO A 144 -35.10 3.97 -4.87
CA PRO A 144 -35.37 4.76 -3.69
C PRO A 144 -36.74 5.44 -3.77
N LYS A 145 -37.33 5.66 -2.59
CA LYS A 145 -38.58 6.41 -2.41
C LYS A 145 -38.25 7.83 -1.94
N GLU A 146 -39.09 8.78 -2.39
CA GLU A 146 -38.99 10.18 -1.95
C GLU A 146 -39.39 10.34 -0.48
N LYS A 147 -38.88 11.39 0.16
CA LYS A 147 -39.27 11.85 1.49
C LYS A 147 -38.97 10.89 2.66
N ILE A 148 -38.21 9.84 2.42
CA ILE A 148 -37.73 8.94 3.47
C ILE A 148 -36.23 8.70 3.28
N VAL A 149 -35.54 8.25 4.34
CA VAL A 149 -34.20 7.69 4.23
C VAL A 149 -34.31 6.28 3.69
N ASN A 150 -33.69 6.04 2.55
CA ASN A 150 -33.59 4.71 1.95
C ASN A 150 -32.32 4.04 2.45
N GLU A 151 -32.43 2.82 2.98
CA GLU A 151 -31.30 2.07 3.50
C GLU A 151 -30.79 1.07 2.47
N ALA A 152 -29.47 0.94 2.38
CA ALA A 152 -28.80 -0.05 1.55
C ALA A 152 -27.62 -0.66 2.29
N GLU A 153 -27.29 -1.91 1.97
CA GLU A 153 -26.12 -2.59 2.49
C GLU A 153 -25.24 -3.08 1.34
N ILE A 154 -23.94 -2.81 1.43
CA ILE A 154 -22.94 -3.34 0.52
C ILE A 154 -22.02 -4.27 1.32
N VAL A 155 -22.06 -5.57 1.03
CA VAL A 155 -21.11 -6.53 1.56
C VAL A 155 -20.01 -6.74 0.52
N CYS A 156 -18.78 -6.37 0.87
CA CYS A 156 -17.62 -6.55 0.01
C CYS A 156 -17.32 -8.04 -0.20
N LYS A 157 -16.68 -8.38 -1.31
CA LYS A 157 -16.32 -9.77 -1.62
C LYS A 157 -14.83 -9.99 -1.38
N ARG A 158 -14.50 -11.14 -0.79
CA ARG A 158 -13.11 -11.56 -0.58
C ARG A 158 -12.43 -11.84 -1.92
N GLY A 159 -11.20 -11.37 -2.08
CA GLY A 159 -10.33 -11.74 -3.18
C GLY A 159 -9.84 -13.18 -3.02
N SER A 160 -9.51 -13.83 -4.12
CA SER A 160 -8.93 -15.19 -4.11
C SER A 160 -7.45 -15.21 -3.72
N ALA A 161 -6.74 -14.09 -3.87
CA ALA A 161 -5.33 -13.98 -3.51
C ALA A 161 -5.14 -13.79 -2.02
N THR A 162 -4.07 -14.39 -1.47
CA THR A 162 -3.57 -14.16 -0.10
C THR A 162 -2.15 -13.61 -0.11
N LYS A 163 -1.64 -13.24 -1.27
CA LYS A 163 -0.29 -12.69 -1.48
C LYS A 163 -0.27 -11.76 -2.68
N ALA A 164 0.63 -10.77 -2.64
CA ALA A 164 0.86 -9.84 -3.75
C ALA A 164 2.34 -9.44 -3.83
N THR A 165 2.80 -9.07 -5.03
CA THR A 165 4.13 -8.49 -5.27
C THR A 165 4.00 -7.20 -6.05
N PHE A 166 4.88 -6.24 -5.75
CA PHE A 166 4.83 -4.88 -6.30
C PHE A 166 6.20 -4.50 -6.87
N SER A 167 6.22 -4.14 -8.14
CA SER A 167 7.37 -3.57 -8.85
C SER A 167 7.31 -2.04 -8.93
N ALA A 168 6.27 -1.43 -8.37
CA ALA A 168 6.12 0.02 -8.24
C ALA A 168 5.61 0.37 -6.84
N SER A 169 5.96 1.56 -6.36
CA SER A 169 5.53 2.06 -5.06
C SER A 169 4.01 2.24 -5.02
N LYS A 170 3.38 1.85 -3.90
CA LYS A 170 1.95 1.90 -3.69
C LYS A 170 1.62 1.97 -2.20
N THR A 171 0.51 2.61 -1.86
CA THR A 171 -0.11 2.48 -0.54
C THR A 171 -1.22 1.43 -0.61
N VAL A 172 -1.25 0.51 0.34
CA VAL A 172 -2.20 -0.60 0.40
C VAL A 172 -2.89 -0.66 1.75
N LYS A 173 -4.07 -1.26 1.78
CA LYS A 173 -4.85 -1.55 2.98
C LYS A 173 -5.35 -2.99 2.95
N PHE A 174 -5.78 -3.47 4.11
CA PHE A 174 -6.56 -4.70 4.23
C PHE A 174 -7.91 -4.39 4.88
N SER A 175 -8.89 -5.26 4.63
CA SER A 175 -10.18 -5.21 5.32
C SER A 175 -10.03 -5.50 6.82
N PRO A 176 -11.04 -5.17 7.64
CA PRO A 176 -11.01 -5.49 9.07
C PRO A 176 -10.98 -7.00 9.38
N ASP A 177 -11.12 -7.86 8.36
CA ASP A 177 -11.05 -9.31 8.49
C ASP A 177 -9.61 -9.83 8.56
N VAL A 178 -8.62 -9.06 8.07
CA VAL A 178 -7.21 -9.42 8.16
C VAL A 178 -6.69 -9.10 9.57
N SER A 179 -5.93 -10.03 10.16
CA SER A 179 -5.33 -9.85 11.48
C SER A 179 -3.85 -9.54 11.43
N GLU A 180 -3.18 -10.08 10.44
CA GLU A 180 -1.71 -10.02 10.34
C GLU A 180 -1.24 -10.18 8.90
N TYR A 181 -0.03 -9.72 8.64
CA TYR A 181 0.63 -9.91 7.36
C TYR A 181 2.11 -10.23 7.55
N ASP A 182 2.69 -10.93 6.58
CA ASP A 182 4.14 -11.09 6.43
C ASP A 182 4.58 -10.27 5.21
N ALA A 183 5.73 -9.64 5.28
CA ALA A 183 6.23 -8.84 4.17
C ALA A 183 7.74 -8.94 4.00
N SER A 184 8.17 -8.84 2.74
CA SER A 184 9.58 -8.80 2.36
C SER A 184 9.80 -7.72 1.31
N ALA A 185 10.97 -7.12 1.33
CA ALA A 185 11.39 -6.17 0.31
C ALA A 185 12.84 -6.45 -0.12
N ILE A 186 13.15 -6.18 -1.39
CA ILE A 186 14.51 -6.11 -1.88
C ILE A 186 14.75 -4.72 -2.48
N GLY A 187 15.89 -4.11 -2.15
CA GLY A 187 16.35 -2.87 -2.77
C GLY A 187 16.72 -3.06 -4.24
N GLY A 188 16.85 -1.98 -4.99
CA GLY A 188 17.36 -2.04 -6.35
C GLY A 188 18.85 -2.39 -6.38
N GLY A 189 19.25 -3.26 -7.31
CA GLY A 189 20.66 -3.55 -7.55
C GLY A 189 21.35 -2.40 -8.30
N GLU A 190 22.63 -2.20 -8.04
CA GLU A 190 23.45 -1.17 -8.69
C GLU A 190 23.86 -1.59 -10.10
N ASN A 191 24.13 -0.61 -10.95
CA ASN A 191 24.80 -0.86 -12.22
C ASN A 191 26.24 -1.30 -11.97
N GLY A 192 26.80 -2.07 -12.91
CA GLY A 192 28.21 -2.32 -12.96
C GLY A 192 29.03 -1.02 -13.23
N LYS A 193 30.32 -1.05 -12.98
CA LYS A 193 31.20 0.09 -13.19
C LYS A 193 31.92 0.00 -14.54
N PRO A 194 32.28 1.13 -15.14
CA PRO A 194 33.13 1.15 -16.35
C PRO A 194 34.52 0.62 -16.05
N GLY A 195 35.19 0.08 -17.07
CA GLY A 195 36.58 -0.26 -17.01
C GLY A 195 37.48 1.00 -17.08
N THR A 196 38.69 0.87 -16.62
CA THR A 196 39.71 1.95 -16.64
C THR A 196 41.02 1.45 -17.21
N GLY A 197 41.85 2.36 -17.74
CA GLY A 197 43.15 2.03 -18.21
C GLY A 197 44.11 3.25 -18.21
N SER A 198 45.38 2.98 -18.17
CA SER A 198 46.39 4.01 -18.22
C SER A 198 47.69 3.48 -18.83
N GLN A 199 48.45 4.38 -19.47
CA GLN A 199 49.82 4.15 -19.91
C GLN A 199 50.73 5.16 -19.24
N LYS A 200 51.84 4.70 -18.68
CA LYS A 200 52.84 5.56 -18.08
C LYS A 200 54.21 4.96 -18.29
N ARG A 201 55.10 5.69 -19.03
CA ARG A 201 56.52 5.31 -19.26
C ARG A 201 56.74 3.87 -19.74
N GLY A 202 55.95 3.41 -20.74
CA GLY A 202 56.09 2.06 -21.29
C GLY A 202 55.44 0.96 -20.43
N THR A 203 54.71 1.34 -19.37
CA THR A 203 53.87 0.41 -18.60
C THR A 203 52.44 0.67 -18.93
N TYR A 204 51.70 -0.37 -19.33
CA TYR A 204 50.29 -0.36 -19.65
C TYR A 204 49.52 -1.00 -18.50
N SER A 205 48.43 -0.41 -18.10
CA SER A 205 47.56 -0.95 -17.07
C SER A 205 46.09 -0.85 -17.49
N ALA A 206 45.41 -1.98 -17.54
CA ALA A 206 43.97 -2.06 -17.78
C ALA A 206 43.29 -2.68 -16.56
N ALA A 207 42.13 -2.15 -16.17
CA ALA A 207 41.32 -2.69 -15.11
C ALA A 207 39.86 -2.73 -15.56
N GLY A 208 39.28 -3.91 -15.59
CA GLY A 208 37.83 -4.10 -15.75
C GLY A 208 37.07 -3.42 -14.63
N GLY A 209 35.85 -3.00 -14.90
CA GLY A 209 34.97 -2.42 -13.88
C GLY A 209 34.51 -3.45 -12.86
N ASP A 210 34.23 -2.99 -11.64
CA ASP A 210 33.57 -3.83 -10.63
C ASP A 210 32.14 -4.12 -11.04
N GLY A 211 31.62 -5.25 -10.66
CA GLY A 211 30.18 -5.55 -10.75
C GLY A 211 29.36 -4.68 -9.78
N GLY A 212 28.11 -4.42 -10.11
CA GLY A 212 27.17 -3.70 -9.26
C GLY A 212 26.74 -4.55 -8.06
N LYS A 213 26.43 -3.91 -6.95
CA LYS A 213 25.89 -4.59 -5.77
C LYS A 213 24.50 -5.15 -6.06
N ALA A 214 24.12 -6.26 -5.43
CA ALA A 214 22.71 -6.63 -5.33
C ALA A 214 21.99 -5.76 -4.30
N GLY A 215 20.68 -5.62 -4.43
CA GLY A 215 19.87 -4.97 -3.42
C GLY A 215 19.85 -5.76 -2.11
N GLY A 216 19.82 -5.07 -0.99
CA GLY A 216 19.67 -5.71 0.32
C GLY A 216 18.25 -6.25 0.49
N VAL A 217 18.10 -7.35 1.25
CA VAL A 217 16.81 -8.01 1.53
C VAL A 217 16.36 -7.69 2.95
N LEU A 218 15.09 -7.27 3.06
CA LEU A 218 14.36 -7.07 4.31
C LEU A 218 13.26 -8.12 4.42
N ASN A 219 13.22 -8.85 5.52
CA ASN A 219 12.11 -9.73 5.86
C ASN A 219 11.56 -9.28 7.22
N LEU A 220 10.35 -8.75 7.23
CA LEU A 220 9.71 -8.30 8.47
C LEU A 220 9.12 -9.46 9.26
N GLY A 221 8.82 -10.59 8.60
CA GLY A 221 8.06 -11.67 9.23
C GLY A 221 6.65 -11.22 9.57
N LYS A 222 6.08 -11.81 10.60
CA LYS A 222 4.72 -11.62 11.07
C LYS A 222 4.52 -10.23 11.68
N GLN A 223 3.64 -9.44 11.11
CA GLN A 223 3.26 -8.11 11.58
C GLN A 223 1.77 -8.08 11.90
N PRO A 224 1.36 -7.54 13.05
CA PRO A 224 -0.06 -7.30 13.32
C PRO A 224 -0.60 -6.22 12.38
N TYR A 225 -1.86 -6.34 11.99
CA TYR A 225 -2.55 -5.32 11.23
C TYR A 225 -3.74 -4.76 12.01
N THR A 226 -3.80 -3.43 12.08
CA THR A 226 -4.90 -2.68 12.70
C THR A 226 -5.63 -1.90 11.61
N TYR A 227 -6.90 -2.24 11.39
CA TYR A 227 -7.78 -1.50 10.48
C TYR A 227 -8.13 -0.13 11.10
N PRO A 228 -8.18 0.98 10.36
CA PRO A 228 -8.03 1.12 8.89
C PRO A 228 -6.63 1.56 8.43
N ASP A 229 -5.57 1.19 9.12
CA ASP A 229 -4.21 1.62 8.82
C ASP A 229 -3.82 1.34 7.36
N ALA A 230 -3.01 2.24 6.80
CA ALA A 230 -2.48 2.12 5.46
C ALA A 230 -0.99 1.77 5.52
N ILE A 231 -0.56 0.82 4.70
CA ILE A 231 0.83 0.38 4.61
C ILE A 231 1.45 1.03 3.37
N SER A 232 2.45 1.88 3.58
CA SER A 232 3.22 2.48 2.48
C SER A 232 4.27 1.47 1.98
N LEU A 233 4.26 1.19 0.69
CA LEU A 233 5.23 0.34 0.01
C LEU A 233 6.05 1.21 -0.94
N VAL A 234 7.36 1.25 -0.73
CA VAL A 234 8.29 1.94 -1.63
C VAL A 234 9.16 0.90 -2.32
N VAL A 235 9.13 0.87 -3.64
CA VAL A 235 9.99 0.01 -4.45
C VAL A 235 11.19 0.84 -4.92
N GLY A 236 12.40 0.43 -4.51
CA GLY A 236 13.64 1.10 -4.88
C GLY A 236 13.91 1.00 -6.38
N ALA A 237 14.24 2.12 -7.01
CA ALA A 237 14.82 2.14 -8.34
C ALA A 237 16.19 1.43 -8.33
N VAL A 238 16.86 1.34 -9.48
CA VAL A 238 18.23 0.81 -9.58
C VAL A 238 19.14 1.54 -8.58
N GLY A 239 19.81 0.79 -7.72
CA GLY A 239 20.63 1.31 -6.62
C GLY A 239 19.83 1.90 -5.44
N GLY A 240 18.51 1.90 -5.51
CA GLY A 240 17.63 2.51 -4.50
C GLY A 240 17.20 1.54 -3.39
N VAL A 241 16.72 2.11 -2.29
CA VAL A 241 16.21 1.39 -1.13
C VAL A 241 14.73 1.13 -1.30
N SER A 242 14.26 -0.08 -0.99
CA SER A 242 12.83 -0.39 -0.84
C SER A 242 12.41 -0.28 0.62
N LYS A 243 11.11 0.05 0.87
CA LYS A 243 10.57 0.20 2.22
C LYS A 243 9.20 -0.45 2.36
N ILE A 244 8.89 -0.84 3.58
CA ILE A 244 7.56 -1.29 4.01
C ILE A 244 7.23 -0.52 5.29
N GLY A 245 6.32 0.45 5.21
CA GLY A 245 6.15 1.44 6.27
C GLY A 245 7.46 2.20 6.51
N GLU A 246 7.91 2.22 7.76
CA GLU A 246 9.19 2.85 8.14
C GLU A 246 10.40 1.92 7.96
N ALA A 247 10.19 0.63 7.82
CA ALA A 247 11.29 -0.33 7.67
C ALA A 247 11.88 -0.28 6.27
N SER A 248 13.21 -0.24 6.16
CA SER A 248 13.94 -0.14 4.91
C SER A 248 14.87 -1.33 4.70
N THR A 249 15.12 -1.69 3.43
CA THR A 249 16.11 -2.70 3.08
C THR A 249 17.50 -2.30 3.54
N PRO A 250 18.30 -3.24 4.08
CA PRO A 250 19.70 -2.98 4.45
C PRO A 250 20.56 -2.75 3.21
N ALA A 251 21.85 -2.48 3.44
CA ALA A 251 22.83 -2.43 2.38
C ALA A 251 22.89 -3.78 1.64
N GLY A 252 23.03 -3.72 0.32
CA GLY A 252 23.11 -4.91 -0.50
C GLY A 252 24.48 -5.60 -0.44
N VAL A 253 24.56 -6.79 -1.04
CA VAL A 253 25.83 -7.54 -1.14
C VAL A 253 26.72 -6.97 -2.24
N PRO A 254 28.05 -6.88 -2.00
CA PRO A 254 29.00 -6.30 -2.95
C PRO A 254 29.06 -7.07 -4.28
N GLY A 255 29.32 -6.36 -5.36
CA GLY A 255 29.69 -6.95 -6.65
C GLY A 255 31.09 -7.50 -6.67
N GLY A 256 31.38 -8.34 -7.66
CA GLY A 256 32.71 -8.86 -7.93
C GLY A 256 33.66 -7.75 -8.37
N LYS A 257 34.95 -7.92 -8.08
CA LYS A 257 35.99 -6.99 -8.50
C LYS A 257 36.38 -7.22 -9.95
N GLY A 258 36.60 -6.16 -10.69
CA GLY A 258 37.14 -6.24 -12.05
C GLY A 258 38.53 -6.84 -12.11
N ALA A 259 38.82 -7.53 -13.21
CA ALA A 259 40.16 -8.00 -13.52
C ALA A 259 41.15 -6.81 -13.63
N LYS A 260 42.44 -7.05 -13.31
CA LYS A 260 43.51 -6.07 -13.56
C LYS A 260 44.58 -6.74 -14.37
N TYR A 261 45.15 -5.99 -15.30
CA TYR A 261 46.28 -6.43 -16.06
C TYR A 261 47.30 -5.29 -16.22
N THR A 262 48.54 -5.56 -15.84
CA THR A 262 49.63 -4.64 -16.02
C THR A 262 50.70 -5.33 -16.89
N TYR A 263 51.16 -4.65 -17.95
CA TYR A 263 52.17 -5.14 -18.89
C TYR A 263 53.22 -4.10 -19.12
N SER A 264 54.50 -4.55 -19.10
CA SER A 264 55.65 -3.81 -19.56
C SER A 264 56.69 -4.82 -20.02
N SER A 265 57.82 -4.36 -20.58
CA SER A 265 58.93 -5.25 -20.98
C SER A 265 59.51 -6.08 -19.83
N GLN A 266 59.20 -5.77 -18.58
CA GLN A 266 59.70 -6.45 -17.38
C GLN A 266 58.62 -6.97 -16.46
N ILE A 267 57.35 -6.65 -16.73
CA ILE A 267 56.19 -7.00 -15.85
C ILE A 267 55.07 -7.57 -16.70
N ASP A 268 54.64 -8.77 -16.38
CA ASP A 268 53.42 -9.39 -16.87
C ASP A 268 52.63 -9.87 -15.63
N ASN A 269 51.69 -9.05 -15.15
CA ASN A 269 51.00 -9.28 -13.91
C ASN A 269 49.47 -9.23 -14.07
N PRO A 270 48.84 -10.36 -14.42
CA PRO A 270 47.37 -10.50 -14.47
C PRO A 270 46.80 -10.76 -13.09
N ILE A 271 45.74 -10.02 -12.73
CA ILE A 271 44.89 -10.28 -11.54
C ILE A 271 43.50 -10.64 -12.04
N ALA A 272 43.04 -11.84 -11.71
CA ALA A 272 41.73 -12.33 -12.13
C ALA A 272 40.58 -11.49 -11.55
N ALA A 273 39.51 -11.38 -12.33
CA ALA A 273 38.23 -10.85 -11.82
C ALA A 273 37.63 -11.79 -10.77
N THR A 274 36.80 -11.23 -9.88
CA THR A 274 36.07 -12.05 -8.88
C THR A 274 34.59 -12.13 -9.23
N ALA A 275 33.99 -13.28 -8.91
CA ALA A 275 32.55 -13.48 -9.08
C ALA A 275 31.76 -12.51 -8.22
N GLY A 276 30.52 -12.29 -8.62
CA GLY A 276 29.51 -11.65 -7.79
C GLY A 276 29.08 -12.54 -6.63
N SER A 277 28.49 -11.95 -5.62
CA SER A 277 27.96 -12.65 -4.45
C SER A 277 26.52 -13.09 -4.67
N ASP A 278 26.21 -14.28 -4.18
CA ASP A 278 24.85 -14.79 -4.17
C ASP A 278 23.98 -14.03 -3.17
N THR A 279 22.68 -13.98 -3.44
CA THR A 279 21.67 -13.44 -2.52
C THR A 279 20.63 -14.50 -2.20
N SER A 280 20.09 -14.45 -1.00
CA SER A 280 19.02 -15.34 -0.55
C SER A 280 18.09 -14.58 0.37
N GLY A 281 16.94 -15.16 0.67
CA GLY A 281 16.16 -14.73 1.81
C GLY A 281 14.91 -13.89 1.55
N PHE A 282 14.46 -13.71 0.29
CA PHE A 282 13.13 -13.12 0.06
C PHE A 282 12.06 -14.19 0.35
N LEU A 283 11.31 -14.00 1.45
CA LEU A 283 10.46 -15.05 2.00
C LEU A 283 8.94 -14.85 1.71
N TYR A 284 8.47 -13.63 1.52
CA TYR A 284 7.03 -13.33 1.54
C TYR A 284 6.57 -12.51 0.34
N PRO A 285 5.95 -13.08 -0.68
CA PRO A 285 5.92 -14.51 -1.00
C PRO A 285 7.31 -14.99 -1.45
N PRO A 286 7.62 -16.29 -1.33
CA PRO A 286 8.89 -16.83 -1.79
C PRO A 286 9.14 -16.48 -3.26
N THR A 287 10.20 -15.72 -3.51
CA THR A 287 10.53 -15.21 -4.85
C THR A 287 12.05 -15.21 -5.02
N GLN A 288 12.52 -15.56 -6.21
CA GLN A 288 13.93 -15.45 -6.53
C GLN A 288 14.33 -13.98 -6.67
N VAL A 289 15.37 -13.59 -5.96
CA VAL A 289 15.97 -12.25 -6.03
C VAL A 289 17.38 -12.33 -6.63
N GLY A 290 17.85 -11.25 -7.23
CA GLY A 290 19.10 -11.26 -7.99
C GLY A 290 20.34 -11.16 -7.12
N GLY A 291 21.39 -11.90 -7.47
CA GLY A 291 22.74 -11.76 -6.95
C GLY A 291 23.45 -10.50 -7.47
N SER A 292 24.63 -10.20 -6.95
CA SER A 292 25.45 -9.09 -7.42
C SER A 292 26.15 -9.38 -8.75
N GLY A 293 26.57 -8.32 -9.47
CA GLY A 293 27.29 -8.47 -10.73
C GLY A 293 28.72 -9.00 -10.57
N GLY A 294 29.21 -9.75 -11.55
CA GLY A 294 30.60 -10.17 -11.64
C GLY A 294 31.52 -9.01 -12.12
N GLY A 295 32.80 -9.09 -11.82
CA GLY A 295 33.81 -8.13 -12.31
C GLY A 295 34.10 -8.30 -13.81
N GLY A 296 34.32 -7.17 -14.51
CA GLY A 296 34.68 -7.15 -15.93
C GLY A 296 36.10 -7.64 -16.22
N GLY A 297 36.36 -8.07 -17.47
CA GLY A 297 37.70 -8.47 -17.95
C GLY A 297 38.62 -7.31 -18.14
N ALA A 298 39.92 -7.60 -18.30
CA ALA A 298 40.95 -6.64 -18.68
C ALA A 298 41.82 -7.18 -19.82
N TYR A 299 42.18 -6.32 -20.79
CA TYR A 299 42.97 -6.70 -21.94
C TYR A 299 43.91 -5.58 -22.39
N ILE A 300 45.14 -5.96 -22.79
CA ILE A 300 46.12 -5.06 -23.39
C ILE A 300 46.58 -5.67 -24.71
N THR A 301 46.47 -4.93 -25.83
CA THR A 301 46.74 -5.47 -27.17
C THR A 301 48.22 -5.66 -27.47
N GLU A 302 49.15 -4.90 -26.85
CA GLU A 302 50.57 -4.99 -27.09
C GLU A 302 51.22 -6.14 -26.31
N GLY A 303 50.94 -7.38 -26.74
CA GLY A 303 51.58 -8.58 -26.21
C GLY A 303 50.95 -9.14 -24.95
N GLY A 304 49.83 -8.59 -24.52
CA GLY A 304 49.11 -9.05 -23.34
C GLY A 304 48.18 -10.23 -23.60
N LYS A 305 47.93 -11.01 -22.56
CA LYS A 305 46.92 -12.04 -22.55
C LYS A 305 45.63 -11.49 -21.95
N PRO A 306 44.46 -11.87 -22.50
CA PRO A 306 43.20 -11.45 -21.91
C PRO A 306 43.03 -12.02 -20.50
N VAL A 307 42.65 -11.18 -19.55
CA VAL A 307 42.19 -11.63 -18.23
C VAL A 307 40.66 -11.70 -18.26
N LYS A 308 40.14 -12.90 -18.10
CA LYS A 308 38.70 -13.18 -18.24
C LYS A 308 37.85 -12.47 -17.19
N PRO A 309 36.60 -12.12 -17.54
CA PRO A 309 35.62 -11.63 -16.57
C PRO A 309 35.15 -12.77 -15.63
N ALA A 310 34.48 -12.40 -14.59
CA ALA A 310 33.88 -13.34 -13.65
C ALA A 310 32.37 -13.42 -13.78
N ALA A 311 31.81 -14.53 -13.34
CA ALA A 311 30.37 -14.76 -13.30
C ALA A 311 29.65 -13.81 -12.32
N GLY A 312 28.43 -13.48 -12.62
CA GLY A 312 27.51 -12.84 -11.67
C GLY A 312 27.12 -13.81 -10.56
N GLY A 313 26.74 -13.27 -9.42
CA GLY A 313 26.16 -14.05 -8.30
C GLY A 313 24.76 -14.60 -8.65
N LEU A 314 24.40 -15.72 -8.05
CA LEU A 314 23.10 -16.36 -8.26
C LEU A 314 22.03 -15.86 -7.26
N PRO A 315 20.76 -15.90 -7.68
CA PRO A 315 20.30 -16.05 -9.06
C PRO A 315 20.31 -14.72 -9.83
N GLY A 316 20.75 -14.74 -11.08
CA GLY A 316 20.51 -13.69 -12.05
C GLY A 316 21.31 -12.38 -11.92
N GLY A 317 22.43 -12.36 -11.21
CA GLY A 317 23.41 -11.26 -11.29
C GLY A 317 24.05 -11.18 -12.68
N GLY A 318 24.33 -9.96 -13.19
CA GLY A 318 24.96 -9.75 -14.48
C GLY A 318 26.39 -10.28 -14.53
N HIS A 319 26.78 -10.97 -15.58
CA HIS A 319 28.18 -11.39 -15.81
C HIS A 319 29.05 -10.17 -16.12
N GLY A 320 30.35 -10.25 -15.78
CA GLY A 320 31.34 -9.31 -16.26
C GLY A 320 31.49 -9.41 -17.79
N GLU A 321 31.77 -8.29 -18.45
CA GLU A 321 31.95 -8.24 -19.91
C GLU A 321 33.29 -8.81 -20.35
N GLU A 322 33.31 -9.56 -21.46
CA GLU A 322 34.47 -10.09 -22.17
C GLU A 322 34.44 -9.67 -23.64
N LEU A 323 35.63 -9.36 -24.21
CA LEU A 323 35.77 -8.94 -25.61
C LEU A 323 35.22 -10.04 -26.56
N GLY A 324 34.24 -9.67 -27.38
CA GLY A 324 33.72 -10.54 -28.45
C GLY A 324 32.75 -11.63 -27.98
N MET A 325 32.38 -11.68 -26.71
CA MET A 325 31.45 -12.67 -26.18
C MET A 325 30.07 -12.07 -25.83
N PRO A 326 28.98 -12.69 -26.25
CA PRO A 326 27.63 -12.17 -26.03
C PRO A 326 27.09 -12.52 -24.62
N TYR A 327 27.87 -12.26 -23.57
CA TYR A 327 27.38 -12.47 -22.22
C TYR A 327 26.33 -11.40 -21.84
N LYS A 328 25.30 -11.82 -21.09
CA LYS A 328 24.33 -10.89 -20.51
C LYS A 328 24.96 -10.19 -19.30
N THR A 329 25.40 -8.96 -19.50
CA THR A 329 25.99 -8.12 -18.44
C THR A 329 24.91 -7.53 -17.52
N ASP A 330 23.65 -7.40 -17.99
CA ASP A 330 22.53 -6.90 -17.20
C ASP A 330 22.06 -7.92 -16.16
N GLY A 331 21.62 -7.45 -15.02
CA GLY A 331 20.89 -8.25 -14.03
C GLY A 331 19.56 -8.73 -14.61
N THR A 332 19.07 -9.88 -14.16
CA THR A 332 17.85 -10.50 -14.71
C THR A 332 16.75 -10.74 -13.68
N LYS A 333 17.04 -10.57 -12.40
CA LYS A 333 16.07 -10.76 -11.29
C LYS A 333 15.90 -9.47 -10.49
N PRO A 334 14.77 -9.25 -9.82
CA PRO A 334 14.60 -8.07 -8.97
C PRO A 334 15.77 -7.89 -8.00
N GLY A 335 16.30 -6.69 -7.92
CA GLY A 335 17.46 -6.36 -7.08
C GLY A 335 18.80 -6.88 -7.58
N ALA A 336 18.90 -7.50 -8.76
CA ALA A 336 20.17 -7.97 -9.30
C ALA A 336 21.11 -6.81 -9.64
N GLY A 337 22.42 -6.96 -9.35
CA GLY A 337 23.47 -6.05 -9.80
C GLY A 337 23.88 -6.33 -11.23
N GLY A 338 24.26 -5.29 -11.99
CA GLY A 338 24.82 -5.40 -13.33
C GLY A 338 26.30 -5.81 -13.31
N GLY A 339 26.78 -6.49 -14.37
CA GLY A 339 28.20 -6.86 -14.51
C GLY A 339 29.09 -5.65 -14.76
N GLY A 340 30.35 -5.74 -14.37
CA GLY A 340 31.37 -4.73 -14.66
C GLY A 340 31.78 -4.73 -16.13
N ALA A 341 32.09 -3.54 -16.66
CA ALA A 341 32.58 -3.38 -18.04
C ALA A 341 34.00 -3.88 -18.23
N GLN A 342 34.30 -4.38 -19.42
CA GLN A 342 35.64 -4.68 -19.83
C GLN A 342 36.46 -3.38 -19.98
N ALA A 343 37.81 -3.48 -19.80
CA ALA A 343 38.75 -2.48 -20.20
C ALA A 343 39.68 -3.06 -21.26
N THR A 344 39.77 -2.42 -22.43
CA THR A 344 40.74 -2.73 -23.45
C THR A 344 41.65 -1.52 -23.66
N LEU A 345 42.95 -1.71 -23.52
CA LEU A 345 43.98 -0.70 -23.78
C LEU A 345 44.74 -1.06 -25.05
N SER A 346 44.80 -0.18 -26.02
CA SER A 346 45.41 -0.44 -27.32
C SER A 346 46.25 0.73 -27.82
N GLY A 347 47.31 0.40 -28.62
CA GLY A 347 48.19 1.34 -29.31
C GLY A 347 49.24 2.01 -28.42
N GLU A 348 50.31 2.49 -29.05
CA GLU A 348 51.38 3.20 -28.35
C GLU A 348 50.92 4.43 -27.56
N ALA A 349 49.80 5.01 -27.93
CA ALA A 349 49.18 6.14 -27.22
C ALA A 349 48.37 5.73 -26.01
N GLY A 350 48.21 4.43 -25.71
CA GLY A 350 47.45 3.94 -24.58
C GLY A 350 45.94 4.24 -24.66
N ASN A 351 45.34 4.11 -25.83
CA ASN A 351 43.93 4.36 -26.03
C ASN A 351 43.07 3.35 -25.25
N LEU A 352 42.27 3.84 -24.32
CA LEU A 352 41.30 3.04 -23.57
C LEU A 352 40.00 2.89 -24.36
N SER A 353 39.57 1.65 -24.57
CA SER A 353 38.25 1.33 -25.05
C SER A 353 37.48 0.65 -23.90
N PRO A 354 36.72 1.41 -23.12
CA PRO A 354 35.87 0.81 -22.08
C PRO A 354 34.70 0.10 -22.73
N GLY A 355 34.39 -1.09 -22.27
CA GLY A 355 33.18 -1.79 -22.63
C GLY A 355 31.93 -1.20 -21.94
N THR A 356 30.80 -1.83 -22.15
CA THR A 356 29.52 -1.41 -21.58
C THR A 356 29.24 -2.13 -20.26
N ALA A 357 29.10 -1.38 -19.17
CA ALA A 357 28.71 -1.94 -17.90
C ALA A 357 27.24 -2.38 -17.94
N GLY A 358 26.94 -3.49 -17.31
CA GLY A 358 25.61 -4.01 -17.21
C GLY A 358 24.73 -3.18 -16.26
N LYS A 359 23.43 -3.20 -16.52
CA LYS A 359 22.44 -2.49 -15.69
C LYS A 359 22.00 -3.36 -14.53
N GLY A 360 21.82 -2.75 -13.38
CA GLY A 360 21.11 -3.34 -12.24
C GLY A 360 19.59 -3.37 -12.48
N VAL A 361 18.90 -4.10 -11.65
CA VAL A 361 17.44 -4.24 -11.69
C VAL A 361 16.81 -3.57 -10.48
N ALA A 362 15.68 -2.91 -10.68
CA ALA A 362 14.87 -2.31 -9.60
C ALA A 362 14.48 -3.36 -8.54
N GLY A 363 14.11 -2.87 -7.37
CA GLY A 363 13.66 -3.68 -6.25
C GLY A 363 12.28 -4.31 -6.45
N LEU A 364 11.83 -5.00 -5.41
CA LEU A 364 10.51 -5.63 -5.33
C LEU A 364 10.03 -5.57 -3.88
N VAL A 365 8.73 -5.45 -3.68
CA VAL A 365 8.09 -5.64 -2.37
C VAL A 365 7.05 -6.74 -2.49
N GLY A 366 7.02 -7.66 -1.53
CA GLY A 366 6.04 -8.73 -1.44
C GLY A 366 5.32 -8.70 -0.10
N ILE A 367 4.02 -9.04 -0.10
CA ILE A 367 3.17 -9.15 1.08
C ILE A 367 2.33 -10.41 0.97
N MET A 368 2.17 -11.10 2.11
CA MET A 368 1.19 -12.17 2.31
C MET A 368 0.35 -11.82 3.54
N TRP A 369 -0.93 -12.13 3.54
CA TRP A 369 -1.83 -11.80 4.64
C TRP A 369 -2.67 -12.98 5.10
N ARG A 370 -3.15 -12.89 6.36
CA ARG A 370 -3.96 -13.91 7.01
C ARG A 370 -5.21 -13.27 7.60
N TYR A 371 -6.30 -13.98 7.46
CA TYR A 371 -7.60 -13.61 8.05
C TYR A 371 -7.67 -14.03 9.52
N LYS A 372 -8.52 -13.32 10.26
CA LYS A 372 -8.89 -13.65 11.66
C LYS A 372 -9.67 -14.93 11.74
#